data_20548f3672d2604172bc68b845acdca3
#
_entry.id   20548f3672d2604172bc68b845acdca3
#
_cell.length_a   1.000
_cell.length_b   1.000
_cell.length_c   1.000
_cell.angle_alpha   90.00
_cell.angle_beta   90.00
_cell.angle_gamma   90.00
#
_symmetry.space_group_name_H-M   'P 1'
#
loop_
_entity.id
_entity.type
_entity.pdbx_description
1 polymer ?
#
loop_
_entity_poly.entity_id
_entity_poly.type
_entity_poly.pdbx_seq_one_letter_code
_entity_poly.pdbx_strand_id
1 'polypeptide(L)'
;MMRFILTAGLAASMMTAAFAQPAPKPQMGDSMPMKMMMPEASDSASTKEYKAAMMRMMQAMPPKFTGDADIDFMMQMKAHHQGAIDMAKVALAHGKDPTVKKLATEIVSARKRRSKRSISG
;
A
#
# COMPACT_ATOMS: atom_id res chain seq x y z
N MET A 1 4.15 -53.28 -61.82
CA MET A 1 4.62 -51.89 -61.95
C MET A 1 3.68 -51.08 -61.05
N MET A 2 4.12 -50.77 -59.85
CA MET A 2 3.29 -50.06 -58.80
C MET A 2 3.91 -48.70 -58.52
N ARG A 3 3.26 -47.65 -58.99
CA ARG A 3 3.72 -46.26 -58.85
C ARG A 3 3.21 -45.71 -57.47
N PHE A 4 4.16 -45.52 -56.55
CA PHE A 4 3.89 -44.83 -55.31
C PHE A 4 3.91 -43.30 -55.56
N ILE A 5 2.77 -42.63 -55.31
CA ILE A 5 2.69 -41.20 -55.33
C ILE A 5 2.92 -40.72 -53.90
N LEU A 6 4.04 -40.02 -53.72
CA LEU A 6 4.40 -39.39 -52.43
C LEU A 6 3.72 -38.03 -52.36
N THR A 7 2.68 -37.89 -51.51
CA THR A 7 2.07 -36.59 -51.22
C THR A 7 2.80 -35.96 -50.04
N ALA A 8 3.56 -34.90 -50.30
CA ALA A 8 4.18 -34.08 -49.31
C ALA A 8 3.12 -33.20 -48.65
N GLY A 9 2.80 -33.49 -47.38
CA GLY A 9 1.96 -32.65 -46.54
C GLY A 9 2.76 -31.45 -46.03
N LEU A 10 2.40 -30.25 -46.48
CA LEU A 10 2.93 -28.99 -46.00
C LEU A 10 2.22 -28.64 -44.67
N ALA A 11 2.87 -28.89 -43.54
CA ALA A 11 2.39 -28.46 -42.22
C ALA A 11 2.65 -26.97 -42.05
N ALA A 12 1.63 -26.14 -42.22
CA ALA A 12 1.69 -24.75 -41.89
C ALA A 12 1.62 -24.57 -40.36
N SER A 13 2.78 -24.33 -39.73
CA SER A 13 2.83 -23.92 -38.31
C SER A 13 2.27 -22.52 -38.16
N MET A 14 1.04 -22.43 -37.66
CA MET A 14 0.47 -21.16 -37.18
C MET A 14 1.15 -20.80 -35.88
N MET A 15 2.09 -19.87 -35.93
CA MET A 15 2.69 -19.21 -34.79
C MET A 15 1.63 -18.21 -34.26
N THR A 16 0.86 -18.63 -33.24
CA THR A 16 -0.01 -17.72 -32.51
C THR A 16 0.87 -16.77 -31.68
N ALA A 17 1.03 -15.55 -32.17
CA ALA A 17 1.60 -14.47 -31.38
C ALA A 17 0.68 -14.22 -30.18
N ALA A 18 1.10 -14.66 -29.00
CA ALA A 18 0.50 -14.29 -27.76
C ALA A 18 0.73 -12.79 -27.57
N PHE A 19 -0.27 -11.97 -27.90
CA PHE A 19 -0.30 -10.59 -27.49
C PHE A 19 -0.31 -10.57 -25.97
N ALA A 20 0.81 -10.20 -25.36
CA ALA A 20 0.88 -9.91 -23.94
C ALA A 20 -0.10 -8.77 -23.66
N GLN A 21 -1.23 -9.09 -23.04
CA GLN A 21 -2.14 -8.06 -22.54
C GLN A 21 -1.37 -7.23 -21.51
N PRO A 22 -1.37 -5.89 -21.65
CA PRO A 22 -0.79 -5.03 -20.61
C PRO A 22 -1.52 -5.33 -19.30
N ALA A 23 -0.73 -5.54 -18.23
CA ALA A 23 -1.29 -5.74 -16.90
C ALA A 23 -2.31 -4.63 -16.61
N PRO A 24 -3.48 -4.96 -16.01
CA PRO A 24 -4.46 -3.95 -15.67
C PRO A 24 -3.78 -2.92 -14.76
N LYS A 25 -3.77 -1.67 -15.20
CA LYS A 25 -3.32 -0.55 -14.38
C LYS A 25 -4.19 -0.57 -13.11
N PRO A 26 -3.60 -0.49 -11.91
CA PRO A 26 -4.40 -0.34 -10.71
C PRO A 26 -5.25 0.92 -10.91
N GLN A 27 -6.56 0.74 -10.99
CA GLN A 27 -7.50 1.85 -10.98
C GLN A 27 -7.45 2.46 -9.59
N MET A 28 -6.64 3.52 -9.43
CA MET A 28 -6.76 4.46 -8.33
C MET A 28 -8.04 5.27 -8.53
N GLY A 29 -9.19 4.67 -8.28
CA GLY A 29 -10.44 5.32 -8.64
C GLY A 29 -11.64 4.99 -7.79
N ASP A 30 -11.59 3.89 -7.05
CA ASP A 30 -12.62 3.64 -6.04
C ASP A 30 -12.03 3.96 -4.68
N SER A 31 -12.29 5.19 -4.21
CA SER A 31 -12.18 5.52 -2.80
C SER A 31 -12.86 4.41 -2.04
N MET A 32 -12.10 3.61 -1.28
CA MET A 32 -12.70 2.61 -0.40
C MET A 32 -13.88 3.27 0.30
N PRO A 33 -15.10 2.74 0.21
CA PRO A 33 -16.25 3.37 0.81
C PRO A 33 -15.89 3.69 2.26
N MET A 34 -16.04 4.93 2.68
CA MET A 34 -15.69 5.39 4.04
C MET A 34 -16.29 4.48 5.11
N LYS A 35 -17.39 3.80 4.77
CA LYS A 35 -18.04 2.77 5.57
C LYS A 35 -17.11 1.58 5.89
N MET A 36 -16.26 1.12 4.94
CA MET A 36 -15.32 0.00 5.19
C MET A 36 -14.16 0.39 6.13
N MET A 37 -13.94 1.67 6.33
CA MET A 37 -12.90 2.17 7.23
C MET A 37 -13.42 2.46 8.64
N MET A 38 -14.74 2.42 8.85
CA MET A 38 -15.32 2.56 10.19
C MET A 38 -15.18 1.25 10.97
N PRO A 39 -14.79 1.30 12.26
CA PRO A 39 -14.77 0.11 13.11
C PRO A 39 -16.15 -0.54 13.19
N GLU A 40 -16.21 -1.85 13.02
CA GLU A 40 -17.42 -2.64 13.15
C GLU A 40 -17.38 -3.50 14.42
N ALA A 41 -18.55 -3.91 14.92
CA ALA A 41 -18.64 -4.75 16.13
C ALA A 41 -17.92 -6.10 15.94
N SER A 42 -17.96 -6.66 14.73
CA SER A 42 -17.32 -7.93 14.35
C SER A 42 -15.81 -7.85 14.17
N ASP A 43 -15.22 -6.65 14.07
CA ASP A 43 -13.79 -6.48 13.91
C ASP A 43 -13.03 -6.95 15.15
N SER A 44 -11.84 -7.54 14.93
CA SER A 44 -10.89 -7.80 16.01
C SER A 44 -10.42 -6.47 16.65
N ALA A 45 -9.87 -6.54 17.86
CA ALA A 45 -9.33 -5.37 18.54
C ALA A 45 -8.27 -4.64 17.69
N SER A 46 -7.34 -5.39 17.08
CA SER A 46 -6.32 -4.82 16.20
C SER A 46 -6.91 -4.18 14.94
N THR A 47 -7.93 -4.79 14.34
CA THR A 47 -8.60 -4.23 13.16
C THR A 47 -9.28 -2.90 13.49
N LYS A 48 -9.98 -2.82 14.62
CA LYS A 48 -10.60 -1.57 15.09
C LYS A 48 -9.57 -0.46 15.27
N GLU A 49 -8.44 -0.78 15.89
CA GLU A 49 -7.37 0.18 16.12
C GLU A 49 -6.67 0.62 14.82
N TYR A 50 -6.44 -0.30 13.87
CA TYR A 50 -5.91 0.06 12.54
C TYR A 50 -6.88 0.97 11.78
N LYS A 51 -8.16 0.66 11.76
CA LYS A 51 -9.18 1.51 11.14
C LYS A 51 -9.20 2.90 11.77
N ALA A 52 -9.15 2.98 13.10
CA ALA A 52 -9.07 4.24 13.81
C ALA A 52 -7.78 5.03 13.49
N ALA A 53 -6.63 4.38 13.40
CA ALA A 53 -5.37 5.01 13.00
C ALA A 53 -5.44 5.57 11.57
N MET A 54 -6.02 4.80 10.65
CA MET A 54 -6.22 5.22 9.26
C MET A 54 -7.14 6.43 9.16
N MET A 55 -8.26 6.43 9.88
CA MET A 55 -9.19 7.57 9.92
C MET A 55 -8.50 8.85 10.45
N ARG A 56 -7.73 8.75 11.53
CA ARG A 56 -6.95 9.89 12.05
C ARG A 56 -5.95 10.42 11.02
N MET A 57 -5.27 9.53 10.32
CA MET A 57 -4.35 9.92 9.25
C MET A 57 -5.08 10.68 8.15
N MET A 58 -6.22 10.18 7.67
CA MET A 58 -7.02 10.84 6.64
C MET A 58 -7.52 12.20 7.08
N GLN A 59 -7.99 12.33 8.32
CA GLN A 59 -8.44 13.61 8.89
C GLN A 59 -7.30 14.63 9.03
N ALA A 60 -6.07 14.17 9.22
CA ALA A 60 -4.88 15.01 9.30
C ALA A 60 -4.31 15.41 7.93
N MET A 61 -4.79 14.78 6.85
CA MET A 61 -4.36 15.13 5.49
C MET A 61 -4.87 16.53 5.12
N PRO A 62 -4.04 17.37 4.47
CA PRO A 62 -4.49 18.68 4.01
C PRO A 62 -5.64 18.54 3.01
N PRO A 63 -6.71 19.33 3.15
CA PRO A 63 -7.87 19.23 2.26
C PRO A 63 -7.61 19.81 0.87
N LYS A 64 -6.54 20.57 0.69
CA LYS A 64 -6.17 21.24 -0.57
C LYS A 64 -4.65 21.22 -0.75
N PHE A 65 -4.24 21.21 -2.00
CA PHE A 65 -2.84 21.43 -2.40
C PHE A 65 -2.60 22.93 -2.59
N THR A 66 -1.37 23.36 -2.26
CA THR A 66 -0.95 24.75 -2.43
C THR A 66 -0.50 25.05 -3.85
N GLY A 67 -0.09 24.02 -4.60
CA GLY A 67 0.56 24.14 -5.92
C GLY A 67 2.08 24.26 -5.84
N ASP A 68 2.65 24.39 -4.65
CA ASP A 68 4.08 24.30 -4.39
C ASP A 68 4.44 22.87 -3.98
N ALA A 69 5.29 22.21 -4.77
CA ALA A 69 5.60 20.80 -4.60
C ALA A 69 6.32 20.52 -3.26
N ASP A 70 7.17 21.41 -2.79
CA ASP A 70 7.92 21.22 -1.54
C ASP A 70 7.00 21.38 -0.33
N ILE A 71 6.14 22.40 -0.35
CA ILE A 71 5.16 22.62 0.71
C ILE A 71 4.17 21.47 0.75
N ASP A 72 3.62 21.06 -0.39
CA ASP A 72 2.64 19.98 -0.49
C ASP A 72 3.25 18.65 -0.02
N PHE A 73 4.50 18.35 -0.38
CA PHE A 73 5.22 17.18 0.12
C PHE A 73 5.33 17.18 1.64
N MET A 74 5.77 18.29 2.24
CA MET A 74 5.96 18.39 3.69
C MET A 74 4.63 18.25 4.44
N MET A 75 3.56 18.84 3.94
CA MET A 75 2.24 18.76 4.54
C MET A 75 1.68 17.35 4.48
N GLN A 76 1.78 16.67 3.32
CA GLN A 76 1.33 15.29 3.13
C GLN A 76 2.12 14.33 4.02
N MET A 77 3.45 14.43 4.00
CA MET A 77 4.32 13.54 4.75
C MET A 77 4.15 13.66 6.26
N LYS A 78 3.76 14.82 6.78
CA LYS A 78 3.47 14.98 8.21
C LYS A 78 2.33 14.07 8.66
N ALA A 79 1.22 14.03 7.92
CA ALA A 79 0.08 13.17 8.20
C ALA A 79 0.44 11.69 8.05
N HIS A 80 1.16 11.32 6.98
CA HIS A 80 1.64 9.95 6.75
C HIS A 80 2.56 9.45 7.86
N HIS A 81 3.53 10.27 8.28
CA HIS A 81 4.42 9.88 9.38
C HIS A 81 3.68 9.66 10.69
N GLN A 82 2.71 10.51 11.01
CA GLN A 82 1.88 10.32 12.20
C GLN A 82 1.06 9.03 12.09
N GLY A 83 0.44 8.77 10.93
CA GLY A 83 -0.29 7.54 10.66
C GLY A 83 0.58 6.29 10.80
N ALA A 84 1.80 6.33 10.26
CA ALA A 84 2.76 5.22 10.40
C ALA A 84 3.11 4.93 11.87
N ILE A 85 3.26 5.96 12.71
CA ILE A 85 3.50 5.80 14.14
C ILE A 85 2.30 5.18 14.85
N ASP A 86 1.10 5.62 14.51
CA ASP A 86 -0.12 5.10 15.12
C ASP A 86 -0.33 3.62 14.74
N MET A 87 -0.10 3.25 13.47
CA MET A 87 -0.12 1.85 13.04
C MET A 87 0.98 1.00 13.69
N ALA A 88 2.19 1.54 13.87
CA ALA A 88 3.27 0.85 14.56
C ALA A 88 2.93 0.54 16.01
N LYS A 89 2.22 1.45 16.70
CA LYS A 89 1.74 1.19 18.07
C LYS A 89 0.73 0.05 18.11
N VAL A 90 -0.17 -0.06 17.14
CA VAL A 90 -1.10 -1.19 17.02
C VAL A 90 -0.35 -2.50 16.80
N ALA A 91 0.66 -2.50 15.91
CA ALA A 91 1.50 -3.66 15.69
C ALA A 91 2.26 -4.11 16.95
N LEU A 92 2.73 -3.17 17.76
CA LEU A 92 3.38 -3.48 19.05
C LEU A 92 2.42 -4.05 20.07
N ALA A 93 1.17 -3.55 20.11
CA ALA A 93 0.16 -4.01 21.07
C ALA A 93 -0.40 -5.40 20.73
N HIS A 94 -0.61 -5.71 19.46
CA HIS A 94 -1.33 -6.89 19.01
C HIS A 94 -0.49 -7.87 18.19
N GLY A 95 0.62 -7.42 17.59
CA GLY A 95 1.47 -8.24 16.73
C GLY A 95 2.21 -9.32 17.50
N LYS A 96 2.50 -10.44 16.83
CA LYS A 96 3.23 -11.58 17.39
C LYS A 96 4.58 -11.81 16.71
N ASP A 97 4.72 -11.37 15.45
CA ASP A 97 5.93 -11.53 14.66
C ASP A 97 7.06 -10.63 15.20
N PRO A 98 8.23 -11.19 15.57
CA PRO A 98 9.34 -10.41 16.12
C PRO A 98 9.94 -9.42 15.12
N THR A 99 9.92 -9.72 13.82
CA THR A 99 10.45 -8.84 12.78
C THR A 99 9.55 -7.61 12.62
N VAL A 100 8.23 -7.83 12.62
CA VAL A 100 7.24 -6.74 12.58
C VAL A 100 7.36 -5.87 13.83
N LYS A 101 7.49 -6.46 15.02
CA LYS A 101 7.68 -5.72 16.27
C LYS A 101 8.96 -4.89 16.28
N LYS A 102 10.05 -5.43 15.75
CA LYS A 102 11.31 -4.69 15.61
C LYS A 102 11.12 -3.45 14.72
N LEU A 103 10.55 -3.63 13.54
CA LEU A 103 10.25 -2.53 12.62
C LEU A 103 9.34 -1.47 13.28
N ALA A 104 8.27 -1.89 13.93
CA ALA A 104 7.36 -0.99 14.63
C ALA A 104 8.07 -0.19 15.75
N THR A 105 8.97 -0.83 16.49
CA THR A 105 9.80 -0.16 17.51
C THR A 105 10.71 0.89 16.90
N GLU A 106 11.33 0.59 15.77
CA GLU A 106 12.19 1.54 15.05
C GLU A 106 11.41 2.78 14.58
N ILE A 107 10.22 2.59 14.03
CA ILE A 107 9.34 3.69 13.58
C ILE A 107 8.98 4.59 14.76
N VAL A 108 8.53 4.03 15.88
CA VAL A 108 8.16 4.82 17.07
C VAL A 108 9.38 5.54 17.68
N SER A 109 10.55 4.89 17.70
CA SER A 109 11.77 5.45 18.25
C SER A 109 12.35 6.59 17.44
N ALA A 110 12.21 6.55 16.10
CA ALA A 110 12.66 7.61 15.21
C ALA A 110 11.99 8.95 15.53
N ARG A 111 10.73 8.94 15.96
CA ARG A 111 10.02 10.16 16.41
C ARG A 111 10.61 10.75 17.69
N LYS A 112 10.90 9.92 18.68
CA LYS A 112 11.46 10.38 19.96
C LYS A 112 12.78 11.12 19.76
N ARG A 113 13.60 10.65 18.82
CA ARG A 113 14.89 11.30 18.47
C ARG A 113 14.70 12.66 17.81
N ARG A 114 13.71 12.81 16.92
CA ARG A 114 13.40 14.10 16.26
C ARG A 114 12.84 15.12 17.24
N SER A 115 11.94 14.71 18.13
CA SER A 115 11.37 15.59 19.17
C SER A 115 12.44 16.14 20.11
N LYS A 116 13.43 15.31 20.52
CA LYS A 116 14.53 15.76 21.38
C LYS A 116 15.46 16.76 20.67
N ARG A 117 15.69 16.60 19.37
CA ARG A 117 16.53 17.53 18.58
C ARG A 117 15.87 18.90 18.39
N SER A 118 14.55 18.97 18.33
CA SER A 118 13.80 20.22 18.18
C SER A 118 13.72 21.04 19.47
N ILE A 119 14.01 20.44 20.63
CA ILE A 119 13.96 21.14 21.94
C ILE A 119 15.36 21.66 22.34
N SER A 120 16.43 21.16 21.72
CA SER A 120 17.81 21.52 22.04
C SER A 120 18.48 22.47 21.02
N GLY A 121 17.73 23.04 20.11
CA GLY A 121 18.13 24.14 19.20
C GLY A 121 17.24 25.35 19.32
#